data_121f449ec389582e9e8fb3976f911cb3
#
_entry.id   121f449ec389582e9e8fb3976f911cb3
#
_cell.length_a   1.000
_cell.length_b   1.000
_cell.length_c   1.000
_cell.angle_alpha   90.00
_cell.angle_beta   90.00
_cell.angle_gamma   90.00
#
_symmetry.space_group_name_H-M   'P 1'
#
loop_
_entity.id
_entity.type
_entity.pdbx_description
1 polymer ?
#
loop_
_entity_poly.entity_id
_entity_poly.type
_entity_poly.pdbx_seq_one_letter_code
_entity_poly.pdbx_strand_id
1 'polypeptide(L)'
;NTLFMEMVDYLFDTIKESESEIIEDNTLSTIEKIRRILGVMPESYKDIDLRQLYMLKDKFPEIYRHVEERLENGWETTIKLLEQGIEEEVIRPVNVLMFKMMMEASIEQFFQRDILIRAGMTYTQGLDEIVGILLDGVAVKESH
;
A
#
# COMPACT_ATOMS: atom_id res chain seq x y z
N ASN A 1 19.73 14.52 3.48
CA ASN A 1 20.57 13.57 2.80
C ASN A 1 20.01 13.26 1.40
N THR A 2 20.65 13.86 0.39
CA THR A 2 20.18 13.81 -0.99
C THR A 2 20.17 12.38 -1.56
N LEU A 3 21.21 11.60 -1.25
CA LEU A 3 21.31 10.23 -1.74
C LEU A 3 20.16 9.36 -1.22
N PHE A 4 19.83 9.50 0.04
CA PHE A 4 18.74 8.74 0.65
C PHE A 4 17.39 9.15 0.04
N MET A 5 17.19 10.45 -0.20
CA MET A 5 15.98 10.95 -0.88
C MET A 5 15.84 10.35 -2.28
N GLU A 6 16.95 10.27 -3.03
CA GLU A 6 16.96 9.66 -4.35
C GLU A 6 16.57 8.18 -4.30
N MET A 7 17.02 7.46 -3.26
CA MET A 7 16.66 6.06 -3.06
C MET A 7 15.15 5.92 -2.81
N VAL A 8 14.58 6.80 -2.00
CA VAL A 8 13.14 6.81 -1.71
C VAL A 8 12.36 7.04 -3.00
N ASP A 9 12.75 8.04 -3.78
CA ASP A 9 12.07 8.33 -5.04
C ASP A 9 12.18 7.18 -6.03
N TYR A 10 13.34 6.55 -6.11
CA TYR A 10 13.53 5.38 -6.97
C TYR A 10 12.59 4.24 -6.56
N LEU A 11 12.46 4.00 -5.26
CA LEU A 11 11.55 2.98 -4.74
C LEU A 11 10.11 3.25 -5.18
N PHE A 12 9.62 4.47 -4.97
CA PHE A 12 8.25 4.82 -5.34
C PHE A 12 8.01 4.81 -6.84
N ASP A 13 9.01 5.23 -7.63
CA ASP A 13 8.90 5.19 -9.08
C ASP A 13 8.85 3.74 -9.58
N THR A 14 9.60 2.83 -8.96
CA THR A 14 9.56 1.40 -9.27
C THR A 14 8.19 0.81 -8.93
N ILE A 15 7.60 1.23 -7.81
CA ILE A 15 6.26 0.82 -7.44
C ILE A 15 5.24 1.26 -8.49
N LYS A 16 5.34 2.51 -8.97
CA LYS A 16 4.44 3.01 -10.01
C LYS A 16 4.55 2.24 -11.32
N GLU A 17 5.76 1.86 -11.70
CA GLU A 17 5.96 1.01 -12.89
C GLU A 17 5.28 -0.35 -12.74
N SER A 18 5.42 -0.95 -11.56
CA SER A 18 4.77 -2.22 -11.25
C SER A 18 3.25 -2.08 -11.26
N GLU A 19 2.72 -0.98 -10.76
CA GLU A 19 1.28 -0.70 -10.81
C GLU A 19 0.77 -0.63 -12.24
N SER A 20 1.51 0.04 -13.13
CA SER A 20 1.14 0.12 -14.54
C SER A 20 1.08 -1.25 -15.21
N GLU A 21 2.04 -2.11 -14.91
CA GLU A 21 2.05 -3.48 -15.43
C GLU A 21 0.83 -4.28 -14.96
N ILE A 22 0.48 -4.12 -13.70
CA ILE A 22 -0.68 -4.80 -13.12
C ILE A 22 -1.97 -4.32 -13.79
N ILE A 23 -2.12 -3.02 -13.98
CA ILE A 23 -3.32 -2.45 -14.61
C ILE A 23 -3.50 -2.96 -16.04
N GLU A 24 -2.41 -3.07 -16.79
CA GLU A 24 -2.44 -3.51 -18.18
C GLU A 24 -2.62 -5.02 -18.33
N ASP A 25 -2.52 -5.78 -17.26
CA ASP A 25 -2.63 -7.23 -17.30
C ASP A 25 -4.10 -7.66 -17.39
N ASN A 26 -4.53 -8.04 -18.58
CA ASN A 26 -5.91 -8.43 -18.85
C ASN A 26 -6.28 -9.80 -18.28
N THR A 27 -5.32 -10.55 -17.74
CA THR A 27 -5.58 -11.84 -17.12
C THR A 27 -6.06 -11.70 -15.68
N LEU A 28 -5.95 -10.50 -15.11
CA LEU A 28 -6.32 -10.25 -13.71
C LEU A 28 -7.72 -9.62 -13.62
N SER A 29 -8.50 -10.06 -12.64
CA SER A 29 -9.76 -9.41 -12.30
C SER A 29 -9.48 -8.08 -11.60
N THR A 30 -10.51 -7.22 -11.49
CA THR A 30 -10.39 -5.94 -10.80
C THR A 30 -9.96 -6.14 -9.34
N ILE A 31 -10.56 -7.10 -8.64
CA ILE A 31 -10.18 -7.42 -7.24
C ILE A 31 -8.71 -7.85 -7.15
N GLU A 32 -8.27 -8.69 -8.08
CA GLU A 32 -6.87 -9.13 -8.12
C GLU A 32 -5.92 -7.96 -8.34
N LYS A 33 -6.28 -7.05 -9.24
CA LYS A 33 -5.48 -5.87 -9.50
C LYS A 33 -5.36 -4.99 -8.25
N ILE A 34 -6.48 -4.77 -7.56
CA ILE A 34 -6.48 -3.97 -6.33
C ILE A 34 -5.58 -4.62 -5.28
N ARG A 35 -5.74 -5.94 -5.09
CA ARG A 35 -4.93 -6.67 -4.11
C ARG A 35 -3.45 -6.54 -4.40
N ARG A 36 -3.06 -6.69 -5.66
CA ARG A 36 -1.65 -6.61 -6.06
C ARG A 36 -1.10 -5.20 -5.93
N ILE A 37 -1.86 -4.18 -6.32
CA ILE A 37 -1.41 -2.79 -6.23
C ILE A 37 -1.23 -2.37 -4.77
N LEU A 38 -2.15 -2.73 -3.91
CA LEU A 38 -2.05 -2.39 -2.48
C LEU A 38 -0.87 -3.09 -1.79
N GLY A 39 -0.50 -4.27 -2.29
CA GLY A 39 0.60 -5.05 -1.73
C GLY A 39 1.93 -4.94 -2.48
N VAL A 40 2.01 -4.04 -3.48
CA VAL A 40 3.23 -3.93 -4.31
C VAL A 40 4.43 -3.51 -3.48
N MET A 41 5.50 -4.30 -3.58
CA MET A 41 6.78 -3.99 -2.99
C MET A 41 7.85 -4.62 -3.87
N PRO A 42 8.84 -3.84 -4.37
CA PRO A 42 9.91 -4.41 -5.18
C PRO A 42 10.65 -5.52 -4.43
N GLU A 43 11.06 -6.54 -5.16
CA GLU A 43 11.72 -7.71 -4.59
C GLU A 43 12.91 -7.35 -3.70
N SER A 44 13.70 -6.36 -4.10
CA SER A 44 14.87 -5.92 -3.35
C SER A 44 14.54 -5.31 -1.99
N TYR A 45 13.28 -4.94 -1.75
CA TYR A 45 12.87 -4.26 -0.52
C TYR A 45 11.93 -5.08 0.34
N LYS A 46 11.67 -6.34 -0.02
CA LYS A 46 10.76 -7.21 0.74
C LYS A 46 11.26 -7.50 2.16
N ASP A 47 12.57 -7.51 2.33
CA ASP A 47 13.20 -7.83 3.61
C ASP A 47 13.74 -6.58 4.31
N ILE A 48 13.05 -5.45 4.18
CA ILE A 48 13.44 -4.20 4.85
C ILE A 48 13.49 -4.41 6.36
N ASP A 49 14.57 -3.93 6.97
CA ASP A 49 14.70 -3.95 8.43
C ASP A 49 13.71 -2.98 9.05
N LEU A 50 12.72 -3.53 9.76
CA LEU A 50 11.67 -2.75 10.39
C LEU A 50 12.20 -1.76 11.42
N ARG A 51 13.34 -2.08 12.05
CA ARG A 51 13.95 -1.15 13.02
C ARG A 51 14.41 0.13 12.32
N GLN A 52 14.94 0.00 11.10
CA GLN A 52 15.35 1.16 10.31
C GLN A 52 14.14 2.00 9.92
N LEU A 53 13.05 1.37 9.52
CA LEU A 53 11.80 2.09 9.21
C LEU A 53 11.27 2.82 10.43
N TYR A 54 11.22 2.13 11.56
CA TYR A 54 10.72 2.71 12.81
C TYR A 54 11.55 3.92 13.26
N MET A 55 12.86 3.84 13.08
CA MET A 55 13.79 4.91 13.49
C MET A 55 13.87 6.07 12.51
N LEU A 56 13.33 5.91 11.30
CA LEU A 56 13.41 6.92 10.26
C LEU A 56 12.83 8.26 10.70
N LYS A 57 11.70 8.20 11.38
CA LYS A 57 10.99 9.39 11.87
C LYS A 57 11.86 10.24 12.80
N ASP A 58 12.59 9.60 13.71
CA ASP A 58 13.37 10.30 14.72
C ASP A 58 14.72 10.79 14.18
N LYS A 59 15.39 9.96 13.38
CA LYS A 59 16.74 10.26 12.90
C LYS A 59 16.75 11.11 11.63
N PHE A 60 15.76 10.94 10.77
CA PHE A 60 15.71 11.60 9.47
C PHE A 60 14.30 12.14 9.20
N PRO A 61 13.87 13.16 9.96
CA PRO A 61 12.50 13.66 9.84
C PRO A 61 12.15 14.20 8.45
N GLU A 62 13.11 14.75 7.73
CA GLU A 62 12.86 15.25 6.37
C GLU A 62 12.58 14.13 5.39
N ILE A 63 13.34 13.02 5.51
CA ILE A 63 13.14 11.85 4.68
C ILE A 63 11.80 11.20 5.01
N TYR A 64 11.48 11.10 6.31
CA TYR A 64 10.20 10.57 6.76
C TYR A 64 9.03 11.37 6.16
N ARG A 65 9.12 12.70 6.19
CA ARG A 65 8.09 13.56 5.62
C ARG A 65 7.94 13.33 4.12
N HIS A 66 9.05 13.14 3.42
CA HIS A 66 9.03 12.85 1.99
C HIS A 66 8.32 11.53 1.71
N VAL A 67 8.60 10.49 2.51
CA VAL A 67 7.92 9.20 2.39
C VAL A 67 6.41 9.38 2.62
N GLU A 68 6.02 10.14 3.64
CA GLU A 68 4.60 10.42 3.89
C GLU A 68 3.93 11.09 2.71
N GLU A 69 4.59 12.09 2.12
CA GLU A 69 4.05 12.79 0.95
C GLU A 69 3.86 11.86 -0.24
N ARG A 70 4.83 10.99 -0.50
CA ARG A 70 4.74 10.03 -1.60
C ARG A 70 3.60 9.03 -1.35
N LEU A 71 3.44 8.57 -0.12
CA LEU A 71 2.34 7.68 0.24
C LEU A 71 0.99 8.37 0.07
N GLU A 72 0.88 9.60 0.53
CA GLU A 72 -0.36 10.37 0.46
C GLU A 72 -0.80 10.65 -0.98
N ASN A 73 0.16 10.90 -1.85
CA ASN A 73 -0.12 11.28 -3.24
C ASN A 73 -0.19 10.12 -4.22
N GLY A 74 0.08 8.90 -3.75
CA GLY A 74 0.15 7.72 -4.62
C GLY A 74 -1.15 6.95 -4.81
N TRP A 75 -2.29 7.52 -4.44
CA TRP A 75 -3.56 6.78 -4.35
C TRP A 75 -4.46 6.86 -5.58
N GLU A 76 -4.13 7.69 -6.55
CA GLU A 76 -5.00 7.92 -7.69
C GLU A 76 -5.40 6.64 -8.42
N THR A 77 -4.43 5.78 -8.70
CA THR A 77 -4.66 4.50 -9.37
C THR A 77 -5.56 3.58 -8.56
N THR A 78 -5.30 3.49 -7.25
CA THR A 78 -6.09 2.65 -6.36
C THR A 78 -7.54 3.12 -6.30
N ILE A 79 -7.74 4.44 -6.20
CA ILE A 79 -9.09 5.02 -6.17
C ILE A 79 -9.85 4.68 -7.44
N LYS A 80 -9.21 4.82 -8.60
CA LYS A 80 -9.84 4.49 -9.88
C LYS A 80 -10.24 3.02 -9.95
N LEU A 81 -9.40 2.12 -9.47
CA LEU A 81 -9.71 0.70 -9.45
C LEU A 81 -10.85 0.38 -8.48
N LEU A 82 -10.90 1.05 -7.34
CA LEU A 82 -12.00 0.87 -6.40
C LEU A 82 -13.33 1.32 -7.02
N GLU A 83 -13.32 2.47 -7.69
CA GLU A 83 -14.50 2.97 -8.38
C GLU A 83 -14.93 2.02 -9.49
N GLN A 84 -13.98 1.49 -10.24
CA GLN A 84 -14.26 0.48 -11.26
C GLN A 84 -14.88 -0.77 -10.65
N GLY A 85 -14.36 -1.22 -9.52
CA GLY A 85 -14.91 -2.40 -8.82
C GLY A 85 -16.32 -2.19 -8.33
N ILE A 86 -16.65 -0.98 -7.88
CA ILE A 86 -18.01 -0.62 -7.49
C ILE A 86 -18.93 -0.65 -8.71
N GLU A 87 -18.49 -0.09 -9.82
CA GLU A 87 -19.25 -0.08 -11.08
C GLU A 87 -19.49 -1.49 -11.60
N GLU A 88 -18.51 -2.38 -11.47
CA GLU A 88 -18.61 -3.78 -11.88
C GLU A 88 -19.37 -4.63 -10.87
N GLU A 89 -19.77 -4.06 -9.74
CA GLU A 89 -20.50 -4.73 -8.67
C GLU A 89 -19.71 -5.86 -7.99
N VAL A 90 -18.36 -5.80 -8.06
CA VAL A 90 -17.49 -6.73 -7.32
C VAL A 90 -17.04 -6.14 -5.99
N ILE A 91 -17.22 -4.82 -5.82
CA ILE A 91 -17.02 -4.12 -4.57
C ILE A 91 -18.34 -3.45 -4.20
N ARG A 92 -18.77 -3.61 -2.93
CA ARG A 92 -20.00 -2.94 -2.49
C ARG A 92 -19.80 -1.42 -2.49
N PRO A 93 -20.87 -0.64 -2.63
CA PRO A 93 -20.75 0.82 -2.59
C PRO A 93 -20.15 1.27 -1.25
N VAL A 94 -18.93 1.79 -1.29
CA VAL A 94 -18.22 2.32 -0.13
C VAL A 94 -17.68 3.70 -0.48
N ASN A 95 -17.42 4.49 0.54
CA ASN A 95 -16.72 5.75 0.35
C ASN A 95 -15.24 5.44 0.12
N VAL A 96 -14.77 5.65 -1.11
CA VAL A 96 -13.38 5.31 -1.47
C VAL A 96 -12.37 6.13 -0.70
N LEU A 97 -12.73 7.36 -0.29
CA LEU A 97 -11.84 8.19 0.52
C LEU A 97 -11.67 7.62 1.93
N MET A 98 -12.72 7.00 2.47
CA MET A 98 -12.62 6.32 3.77
C MET A 98 -11.74 5.09 3.67
N PHE A 99 -11.85 4.32 2.58
CA PHE A 99 -10.97 3.18 2.35
C PHE A 99 -9.51 3.65 2.28
N LYS A 100 -9.24 4.70 1.52
CA LYS A 100 -7.92 5.30 1.41
C LYS A 100 -7.39 5.70 2.80
N MET A 101 -8.21 6.39 3.59
CA MET A 101 -7.82 6.85 4.91
C MET A 101 -7.45 5.68 5.83
N MET A 102 -8.20 4.60 5.78
CA MET A 102 -7.91 3.41 6.59
C MET A 102 -6.58 2.78 6.20
N MET A 103 -6.30 2.68 4.90
CA MET A 103 -5.03 2.17 4.42
C MET A 103 -3.86 3.06 4.83
N GLU A 104 -4.00 4.37 4.63
CA GLU A 104 -2.95 5.32 5.01
C GLU A 104 -2.66 5.27 6.49
N ALA A 105 -3.69 5.29 7.32
CA ALA A 105 -3.53 5.24 8.77
C ALA A 105 -2.82 3.96 9.21
N SER A 106 -3.16 2.83 8.60
CA SER A 106 -2.54 1.55 8.91
C SER A 106 -1.06 1.54 8.55
N ILE A 107 -0.74 2.04 7.36
CA ILE A 107 0.65 2.11 6.89
C ILE A 107 1.47 3.05 7.79
N GLU A 108 0.90 4.20 8.15
CA GLU A 108 1.56 5.14 9.06
C GLU A 108 1.89 4.51 10.41
N GLN A 109 1.02 3.65 10.93
CA GLN A 109 1.30 2.95 12.20
C GLN A 109 2.54 2.07 12.09
N PHE A 110 2.82 1.50 10.93
CA PHE A 110 4.03 0.71 10.73
C PHE A 110 5.30 1.54 10.88
N PHE A 111 5.23 2.84 10.54
CA PHE A 111 6.39 3.75 10.65
C PHE A 111 6.47 4.42 12.01
N GLN A 112 5.33 4.66 12.66
CA GLN A 112 5.28 5.42 13.92
C GLN A 112 5.41 4.56 15.16
N ARG A 113 5.17 3.25 15.04
CA ARG A 113 5.18 2.33 16.16
C ARG A 113 5.96 1.07 15.83
N ASP A 114 6.36 0.35 16.85
CA ASP A 114 7.09 -0.92 16.70
C ASP A 114 6.16 -2.13 16.60
N ILE A 115 4.95 -1.91 16.13
CA ILE A 115 3.89 -2.91 16.12
C ILE A 115 4.26 -4.18 15.34
N LEU A 116 4.89 -4.02 14.18
CA LEU A 116 5.31 -5.17 13.36
C LEU A 116 6.45 -5.93 14.04
N ILE A 117 7.39 -5.22 14.65
CA ILE A 117 8.50 -5.83 15.37
C ILE A 117 7.96 -6.69 16.50
N ARG A 118 7.02 -6.15 17.29
CA ARG A 118 6.41 -6.89 18.40
C ARG A 118 5.59 -8.08 17.93
N ALA A 119 4.97 -7.98 16.75
CA ALA A 119 4.20 -9.07 16.17
C ALA A 119 5.07 -10.12 15.47
N GLY A 120 6.37 -9.86 15.30
CA GLY A 120 7.26 -10.74 14.59
C GLY A 120 6.99 -10.83 13.10
N MET A 121 6.48 -9.73 12.51
CA MET A 121 6.09 -9.68 11.10
C MET A 121 7.00 -8.77 10.30
N THR A 122 7.21 -9.11 9.02
CA THR A 122 7.87 -8.20 8.08
C THR A 122 6.85 -7.14 7.62
N TYR A 123 7.34 -6.07 7.02
CA TYR A 123 6.47 -5.04 6.42
C TYR A 123 5.52 -5.66 5.40
N THR A 124 6.04 -6.53 4.52
CA THR A 124 5.22 -7.19 3.50
C THR A 124 4.12 -8.04 4.12
N GLN A 125 4.44 -8.80 5.17
CA GLN A 125 3.45 -9.62 5.87
C GLN A 125 2.37 -8.76 6.51
N GLY A 126 2.75 -7.66 7.16
CA GLY A 126 1.80 -6.75 7.78
C GLY A 126 0.88 -6.09 6.75
N LEU A 127 1.45 -5.66 5.62
CA LEU A 127 0.69 -5.06 4.54
C LEU A 127 -0.31 -6.05 3.95
N ASP A 128 0.11 -7.30 3.71
CA ASP A 128 -0.77 -8.35 3.18
C ASP A 128 -1.95 -8.63 4.12
N GLU A 129 -1.70 -8.63 5.42
CA GLU A 129 -2.77 -8.82 6.41
C GLU A 129 -3.81 -7.72 6.33
N ILE A 130 -3.36 -6.46 6.28
CA ILE A 130 -4.28 -5.31 6.22
C ILE A 130 -5.07 -5.33 4.91
N VAL A 131 -4.40 -5.58 3.79
CA VAL A 131 -5.05 -5.64 2.48
C VAL A 131 -6.11 -6.74 2.47
N GLY A 132 -5.79 -7.92 3.01
CA GLY A 132 -6.73 -9.03 3.09
C GLY A 132 -7.97 -8.66 3.91
N ILE A 133 -7.77 -8.08 5.08
CA ILE A 133 -8.89 -7.69 5.95
C ILE A 133 -9.80 -6.67 5.26
N LEU A 134 -9.22 -5.62 4.67
CA LEU A 134 -10.00 -4.56 4.04
C LEU A 134 -10.72 -5.04 2.79
N LEU A 135 -10.07 -5.84 1.95
CA LEU A 135 -10.70 -6.35 0.74
C LEU A 135 -11.82 -7.34 1.06
N ASP A 136 -11.63 -8.22 2.04
CA ASP A 136 -12.69 -9.13 2.46
C ASP A 136 -13.89 -8.37 3.03
N GLY A 137 -13.64 -7.20 3.62
CA GLY A 137 -14.71 -6.35 4.15
C GLY A 137 -15.51 -5.63 3.08
N VAL A 138 -14.99 -5.45 1.86
CA VAL A 138 -15.69 -4.70 0.79
C VAL A 138 -16.05 -5.55 -0.41
N ALA A 139 -15.45 -6.71 -0.58
CA ALA A 139 -15.73 -7.57 -1.72
C ALA A 139 -17.19 -8.09 -1.64
N VAL A 140 -17.85 -8.10 -2.79
CA VAL A 140 -19.18 -8.68 -2.88
C VAL A 140 -19.05 -10.19 -2.79
N LYS A 141 -19.78 -10.81 -1.86
CA LYS A 141 -19.78 -12.25 -1.72
C LYS A 141 -20.66 -12.87 -2.81
N GLU A 142 -20.21 -13.98 -3.35
CA GLU A 142 -21.02 -14.71 -4.31
C GLU A 142 -22.27 -15.24 -3.59
N SER A 143 -23.41 -15.08 -4.24
CA SER A 143 -24.65 -15.63 -3.69
C SER A 143 -24.69 -17.13 -3.93
N HIS A 144 -25.10 -17.84 -2.91
CA HIS A 144 -25.20 -19.30 -2.96
C HIS A 144 -26.62 -19.78 -3.14
#